data_8ca395b3669325085d6f7eff155f5a5d
#
_entry.id   8ca395b3669325085d6f7eff155f5a5d
#
_cell.length_a   1.000
_cell.length_b   1.000
_cell.length_c   1.000
_cell.angle_alpha   90.00
_cell.angle_beta   90.00
_cell.angle_gamma   90.00
#
_symmetry.space_group_name_H-M   'P 1'
#
loop_
_entity.id
_entity.type
_entity.pdbx_description
1 polymer ?
#
loop_
_entity_poly.entity_id
_entity_poly.type
_entity_poly.pdbx_seq_one_letter_code
_entity_poly.pdbx_strand_id
1 'polypeptide(L)'
;MIVVLCGEAAPLKATLIEHLLAKSFYLRGNQEFHGLEPDKNYVVDSPVSLSSVQPWRERRSLIVWIGRNGHSPANGDRVIEDDTPDADAREALNQWILAAMRQQERPGWDEYFMKIAQVASMRSNCIKRKVGAVIVRDRRIVSTGYNGTPRGTKNCSEGGCPRCNSLASSGTRLDECLCSHAEENAITQAAYHGTSVKDGTLYTTFAPCLMCSKMIINSGIIEVIFHVDYPLNDTSFQLFEQAKVKIRRHHLEQL
;
A
#
# COMPACT_ATOMS: atom_id res chain seq x y z
N MET A 1 -3.71 -6.65 20.10
CA MET A 1 -4.35 -5.37 19.68
C MET A 1 -5.07 -4.74 20.85
N ILE A 2 -5.17 -3.44 20.90
CA ILE A 2 -5.92 -2.70 21.93
C ILE A 2 -7.01 -1.87 21.23
N VAL A 3 -8.26 -2.06 21.65
CA VAL A 3 -9.41 -1.24 21.22
C VAL A 3 -9.89 -0.44 22.43
N VAL A 4 -9.92 0.87 22.31
CA VAL A 4 -10.39 1.77 23.37
C VAL A 4 -11.76 2.31 22.99
N LEU A 5 -12.79 1.94 23.73
CA LEU A 5 -14.15 2.44 23.56
C LEU A 5 -14.37 3.62 24.48
N CYS A 6 -14.48 4.81 23.90
CA CYS A 6 -14.65 6.08 24.59
C CYS A 6 -16.12 6.51 24.55
N GLY A 7 -16.55 7.26 25.55
CA GLY A 7 -17.91 7.78 25.62
C GLY A 7 -18.55 7.49 26.97
N GLU A 8 -19.73 8.07 27.21
CA GLU A 8 -20.52 7.77 28.39
C GLU A 8 -21.03 6.33 28.35
N ALA A 9 -21.43 5.80 29.50
CA ALA A 9 -21.94 4.43 29.60
C ALA A 9 -23.30 4.31 28.91
N ALA A 10 -23.29 4.20 27.58
CA ALA A 10 -24.47 4.00 26.75
C ALA A 10 -24.71 2.49 26.54
N PRO A 11 -25.98 2.07 26.34
CA PRO A 11 -26.30 0.68 26.02
C PRO A 11 -25.47 0.11 24.85
N LEU A 12 -25.27 0.92 23.81
CA LEU A 12 -24.47 0.54 22.65
C LEU A 12 -23.00 0.22 23.02
N LYS A 13 -22.40 1.00 23.93
CA LYS A 13 -21.02 0.76 24.40
C LYS A 13 -20.92 -0.60 25.11
N ALA A 14 -21.88 -0.91 25.99
CA ALA A 14 -21.93 -2.21 26.67
C ALA A 14 -22.05 -3.37 25.67
N THR A 15 -22.95 -3.23 24.69
CA THR A 15 -23.12 -4.20 23.58
C THR A 15 -21.82 -4.44 22.79
N LEU A 16 -21.07 -3.38 22.50
CA LEU A 16 -19.80 -3.48 21.77
C LEU A 16 -18.71 -4.11 22.62
N ILE A 17 -18.65 -3.83 23.93
CA ILE A 17 -17.73 -4.52 24.85
C ILE A 17 -18.03 -6.01 24.88
N GLU A 18 -19.30 -6.43 25.09
CA GLU A 18 -19.70 -7.83 25.06
C GLU A 18 -19.35 -8.51 23.73
N HIS A 19 -19.57 -7.83 22.61
CA HIS A 19 -19.19 -8.34 21.30
C HIS A 19 -17.67 -8.60 21.18
N LEU A 20 -16.83 -7.72 21.71
CA LEU A 20 -15.38 -7.89 21.70
C LEU A 20 -14.93 -9.00 22.66
N LEU A 21 -15.54 -9.11 23.84
CA LEU A 21 -15.26 -10.20 24.79
C LEU A 21 -15.58 -11.57 24.17
N ALA A 22 -16.68 -11.68 23.41
CA ALA A 22 -17.02 -12.89 22.68
C ALA A 22 -16.00 -13.23 21.57
N LYS A 23 -15.15 -12.29 21.14
CA LYS A 23 -14.08 -12.44 20.16
C LYS A 23 -12.69 -12.60 20.80
N SER A 24 -12.62 -13.06 22.03
CA SER A 24 -11.36 -13.28 22.77
C SER A 24 -10.56 -11.98 23.08
N PHE A 25 -11.25 -10.86 23.25
CA PHE A 25 -10.66 -9.68 23.87
C PHE A 25 -10.76 -9.78 25.39
N TYR A 26 -9.81 -9.17 26.09
CA TYR A 26 -9.79 -9.09 27.55
C TYR A 26 -10.14 -7.67 28.00
N LEU A 27 -11.11 -7.52 28.88
CA LEU A 27 -11.50 -6.21 29.41
C LEU A 27 -10.41 -5.64 30.33
N ARG A 28 -10.11 -4.37 30.17
CA ARG A 28 -9.19 -3.59 31.01
C ARG A 28 -9.80 -2.25 31.41
N GLY A 29 -9.50 -1.81 32.61
CA GLY A 29 -9.81 -0.47 33.06
C GLY A 29 -8.94 0.58 32.39
N ASN A 30 -9.44 1.82 32.30
CA ASN A 30 -8.78 2.91 31.58
C ASN A 30 -7.37 3.27 32.10
N GLN A 31 -7.04 2.94 33.35
CA GLN A 31 -5.72 3.23 33.97
C GLN A 31 -4.82 1.99 34.10
N GLU A 32 -5.23 0.84 33.59
CA GLU A 32 -4.50 -0.41 33.72
C GLU A 32 -3.51 -0.62 32.56
N PHE A 33 -2.45 0.18 32.52
CA PHE A 33 -1.43 0.11 31.46
C PHE A 33 -0.39 -1.00 31.65
N HIS A 34 -0.33 -1.59 32.86
CA HIS A 34 0.66 -2.61 33.20
C HIS A 34 0.11 -4.04 32.97
N GLY A 35 0.99 -4.98 32.69
CA GLY A 35 0.63 -6.38 32.52
C GLY A 35 -0.10 -6.72 31.23
N LEU A 36 0.03 -5.88 30.19
CA LEU A 36 -0.47 -6.19 28.86
C LEU A 36 0.48 -7.20 28.17
N GLU A 37 -0.04 -8.32 27.78
CA GLU A 37 0.70 -9.36 27.05
C GLU A 37 0.65 -9.05 25.54
N PRO A 38 1.79 -9.08 24.81
CA PRO A 38 1.86 -8.65 23.41
C PRO A 38 1.00 -9.49 22.45
N ASP A 39 0.72 -10.75 22.81
CA ASP A 39 -0.03 -11.73 22.03
C ASP A 39 -1.54 -11.71 22.32
N LYS A 40 -1.99 -10.91 23.29
CA LYS A 40 -3.40 -10.79 23.64
C LYS A 40 -4.06 -9.53 23.09
N ASN A 41 -5.36 -9.63 22.85
CA ASN A 41 -6.22 -8.51 22.47
C ASN A 41 -6.95 -7.94 23.68
N TYR A 42 -7.04 -6.63 23.78
CA TYR A 42 -7.69 -5.96 24.91
C TYR A 42 -8.76 -4.99 24.44
N VAL A 43 -9.87 -4.94 25.15
CA VAL A 43 -10.86 -3.86 25.06
C VAL A 43 -10.74 -3.00 26.32
N VAL A 44 -10.68 -1.69 26.14
CA VAL A 44 -10.59 -0.73 27.22
C VAL A 44 -11.86 0.08 27.27
N ASP A 45 -12.53 0.04 28.41
CA ASP A 45 -13.66 0.94 28.70
C ASP A 45 -13.12 2.26 29.24
N SER A 46 -13.18 3.32 28.42
CA SER A 46 -12.65 4.62 28.78
C SER A 46 -13.78 5.65 29.00
N PRO A 47 -13.76 6.38 30.11
CA PRO A 47 -14.64 7.53 30.29
C PRO A 47 -14.24 8.68 29.36
N VAL A 48 -15.14 9.67 29.24
CA VAL A 48 -15.12 10.76 28.29
C VAL A 48 -14.06 11.84 28.59
N SER A 49 -12.77 11.53 28.57
CA SER A 49 -11.75 12.59 28.65
C SER A 49 -10.63 12.38 27.66
N LEU A 50 -10.27 13.41 26.90
CA LEU A 50 -9.15 13.38 25.97
C LEU A 50 -7.82 13.03 26.66
N SER A 51 -7.62 13.48 27.90
CA SER A 51 -6.42 13.16 28.70
C SER A 51 -6.32 11.69 29.07
N SER A 52 -7.44 11.00 29.23
CA SER A 52 -7.49 9.57 29.55
C SER A 52 -7.13 8.67 28.37
N VAL A 53 -7.25 9.19 27.15
CA VAL A 53 -7.05 8.41 25.88
C VAL A 53 -5.63 8.54 25.36
N GLN A 54 -4.92 9.62 25.71
CA GLN A 54 -3.59 9.90 25.18
C GLN A 54 -2.57 8.76 25.40
N PRO A 55 -2.45 8.13 26.56
CA PRO A 55 -1.54 7.02 26.76
C PRO A 55 -1.83 5.80 25.87
N TRP A 56 -3.09 5.61 25.49
CA TRP A 56 -3.49 4.55 24.57
C TRP A 56 -3.15 4.87 23.12
N ARG A 57 -3.24 6.14 22.70
CA ARG A 57 -2.80 6.59 21.37
C ARG A 57 -1.31 6.30 21.15
N GLU A 58 -0.49 6.57 22.13
CA GLU A 58 0.95 6.29 22.07
C GLU A 58 1.27 4.81 21.89
N ARG A 59 0.34 3.92 22.26
CA ARG A 59 0.42 2.47 22.05
C ARG A 59 -0.19 1.99 20.74
N ARG A 60 -0.51 2.88 19.81
CA ARG A 60 -1.15 2.55 18.52
C ARG A 60 -2.48 1.79 18.68
N SER A 61 -3.26 2.14 19.68
CA SER A 61 -4.58 1.54 19.92
C SER A 61 -5.60 2.08 18.92
N LEU A 62 -6.60 1.26 18.60
CA LEU A 62 -7.78 1.72 17.88
C LEU A 62 -8.70 2.47 18.85
N ILE A 63 -8.88 3.77 18.64
CA ILE A 63 -9.75 4.62 19.45
C ILE A 63 -11.10 4.74 18.75
N VAL A 64 -12.15 4.37 19.45
CA VAL A 64 -13.55 4.43 18.96
C VAL A 64 -14.38 5.24 19.94
N TRP A 65 -14.99 6.31 19.47
CA TRP A 65 -15.91 7.16 20.22
C TRP A 65 -17.35 6.72 19.98
N ILE A 66 -18.10 6.59 21.04
CA ILE A 66 -19.54 6.31 21.00
C ILE A 66 -20.27 7.60 21.30
N GLY A 67 -20.99 8.14 20.32
CA GLY A 67 -21.62 9.47 20.40
C GLY A 67 -20.61 10.62 20.27
N ARG A 68 -21.14 11.84 20.13
CA ARG A 68 -20.32 13.06 19.97
C ARG A 68 -20.29 13.95 21.21
N ASN A 69 -20.73 13.53 22.35
CA ASN A 69 -20.92 14.28 23.60
C ASN A 69 -19.92 15.42 23.88
N GLY A 70 -19.84 16.42 22.98
CA GLY A 70 -19.00 17.61 23.14
C GLY A 70 -17.49 17.41 22.92
N HIS A 71 -17.04 16.23 22.54
CA HIS A 71 -15.63 15.95 22.28
C HIS A 71 -15.33 15.91 20.78
N SER A 72 -14.23 16.54 20.39
CA SER A 72 -13.70 16.44 19.02
C SER A 72 -12.74 15.24 18.94
N PRO A 73 -13.10 14.15 18.23
CA PRO A 73 -12.17 13.07 17.96
C PRO A 73 -10.91 13.59 17.26
N ALA A 74 -9.76 13.04 17.60
CA ALA A 74 -8.53 13.39 16.92
C ALA A 74 -8.51 12.74 15.52
N ASN A 75 -7.65 13.25 14.63
CA ASN A 75 -7.47 12.68 13.31
C ASN A 75 -6.99 11.21 13.43
N GLY A 76 -7.76 10.29 12.85
CA GLY A 76 -7.52 8.84 12.93
C GLY A 76 -8.43 8.10 13.92
N ASP A 77 -9.11 8.79 14.83
CA ASP A 77 -10.13 8.18 15.67
C ASP A 77 -11.36 7.79 14.83
N ARG A 78 -12.14 6.84 15.33
CA ARG A 78 -13.40 6.41 14.73
C ARG A 78 -14.57 6.86 15.61
N VAL A 79 -15.69 7.12 14.98
CA VAL A 79 -16.90 7.56 15.68
C VAL A 79 -18.05 6.64 15.28
N ILE A 80 -18.82 6.18 16.26
CA ILE A 80 -20.12 5.52 16.08
C ILE A 80 -21.14 6.44 16.73
N GLU A 81 -22.17 6.84 15.99
CA GLU A 81 -23.24 7.68 16.54
C GLU A 81 -24.14 6.84 17.48
N ASP A 82 -24.71 7.49 18.48
CA ASP A 82 -25.51 6.82 19.53
C ASP A 82 -26.79 6.11 19.00
N ASP A 83 -27.29 6.56 17.86
CA ASP A 83 -28.46 6.01 17.17
C ASP A 83 -28.12 4.93 16.12
N THR A 84 -26.85 4.59 15.98
CA THR A 84 -26.42 3.55 15.05
C THR A 84 -26.98 2.19 15.49
N PRO A 85 -27.69 1.45 14.60
CA PRO A 85 -28.16 0.12 14.92
C PRO A 85 -27.04 -0.81 15.37
N ASP A 86 -27.29 -1.65 16.38
CA ASP A 86 -26.28 -2.55 16.97
C ASP A 86 -25.57 -3.43 15.94
N ALA A 87 -26.28 -3.91 14.93
CA ALA A 87 -25.71 -4.74 13.87
C ALA A 87 -24.68 -3.95 13.02
N ASP A 88 -25.03 -2.72 12.63
CA ASP A 88 -24.19 -1.85 11.81
C ASP A 88 -22.96 -1.36 12.61
N ALA A 89 -23.15 -1.05 13.90
CA ALA A 89 -22.07 -0.67 14.80
C ALA A 89 -21.05 -1.80 14.98
N ARG A 90 -21.51 -3.04 15.14
CA ARG A 90 -20.64 -4.24 15.26
C ARG A 90 -19.89 -4.49 13.97
N GLU A 91 -20.55 -4.36 12.82
CA GLU A 91 -19.90 -4.53 11.52
C GLU A 91 -18.82 -3.46 11.29
N ALA A 92 -19.14 -2.18 11.53
CA ALA A 92 -18.17 -1.09 11.43
C ALA A 92 -16.95 -1.32 12.34
N LEU A 93 -17.19 -1.72 13.60
CA LEU A 93 -16.12 -2.03 14.55
C LEU A 93 -15.25 -3.19 14.07
N ASN A 94 -15.85 -4.25 13.53
CA ASN A 94 -15.10 -5.39 12.97
C ASN A 94 -14.21 -4.95 11.81
N GLN A 95 -14.72 -4.15 10.89
CA GLN A 95 -13.97 -3.64 9.75
C GLN A 95 -12.77 -2.78 10.21
N TRP A 96 -12.96 -1.92 11.20
CA TRP A 96 -11.89 -1.09 11.74
C TRP A 96 -10.83 -1.91 12.50
N ILE A 97 -11.24 -2.93 13.25
CA ILE A 97 -10.32 -3.85 13.91
C ILE A 97 -9.46 -4.57 12.88
N LEU A 98 -10.08 -5.14 11.84
CA LEU A 98 -9.36 -5.81 10.76
C LEU A 98 -8.37 -4.87 10.06
N ALA A 99 -8.79 -3.64 9.76
CA ALA A 99 -7.92 -2.63 9.16
C ALA A 99 -6.74 -2.26 10.07
N ALA A 100 -6.98 -2.08 11.37
CA ALA A 100 -5.95 -1.75 12.34
C ALA A 100 -4.98 -2.92 12.57
N MET A 101 -5.45 -4.17 12.58
CA MET A 101 -4.59 -5.36 12.65
C MET A 101 -3.65 -5.42 11.44
N ARG A 102 -4.19 -5.23 10.23
CA ARG A 102 -3.38 -5.19 8.99
C ARG A 102 -2.31 -4.09 9.02
N GLN A 103 -2.61 -2.92 9.57
CA GLN A 103 -1.64 -1.83 9.72
C GLN A 103 -0.53 -2.12 10.73
N GLN A 104 -0.76 -2.99 11.71
CA GLN A 104 0.22 -3.41 12.70
C GLN A 104 1.11 -4.56 12.20
N GLU A 105 0.66 -5.32 11.23
CA GLU A 105 1.44 -6.38 10.63
C GLU A 105 2.60 -5.80 9.82
N ARG A 106 3.78 -6.36 10.04
CA ARG A 106 4.93 -6.02 9.19
C ARG A 106 4.67 -6.56 7.79
N PRO A 107 4.65 -5.73 6.74
CA PRO A 107 4.41 -6.21 5.39
C PRO A 107 5.48 -7.22 4.96
N GLY A 108 5.08 -8.21 4.20
CA GLY A 108 6.00 -9.09 3.50
C GLY A 108 6.91 -8.32 2.54
N TRP A 109 8.02 -8.92 2.13
CA TRP A 109 8.97 -8.23 1.24
C TRP A 109 8.37 -7.84 -0.10
N ASP A 110 7.52 -8.68 -0.69
CA ASP A 110 6.87 -8.37 -1.96
C ASP A 110 5.90 -7.20 -1.82
N GLU A 111 5.11 -7.19 -0.77
CA GLU A 111 4.20 -6.09 -0.48
C GLU A 111 4.95 -4.78 -0.22
N TYR A 112 6.02 -4.84 0.57
CA TYR A 112 6.85 -3.67 0.88
C TYR A 112 7.44 -3.05 -0.39
N PHE A 113 8.10 -3.85 -1.24
CA PHE A 113 8.73 -3.31 -2.45
C PHE A 113 7.71 -2.91 -3.52
N MET A 114 6.58 -3.60 -3.61
CA MET A 114 5.53 -3.21 -4.54
C MET A 114 4.86 -1.88 -4.12
N LYS A 115 4.68 -1.64 -2.82
CA LYS A 115 4.23 -0.33 -2.31
C LYS A 115 5.22 0.78 -2.63
N ILE A 116 6.53 0.53 -2.55
CA ILE A 116 7.54 1.50 -2.99
C ILE A 116 7.46 1.76 -4.49
N ALA A 117 7.24 0.73 -5.31
CA ALA A 117 7.00 0.91 -6.75
C ALA A 117 5.74 1.76 -7.02
N GLN A 118 4.67 1.59 -6.23
CA GLN A 118 3.49 2.46 -6.32
C GLN A 118 3.83 3.92 -5.95
N VAL A 119 4.58 4.15 -4.89
CA VAL A 119 5.03 5.50 -4.52
C VAL A 119 5.90 6.09 -5.63
N ALA A 120 6.82 5.33 -6.21
CA ALA A 120 7.63 5.77 -7.34
C ALA A 120 6.74 6.19 -8.54
N SER A 121 5.65 5.44 -8.80
CA SER A 121 4.72 5.76 -9.88
C SER A 121 4.04 7.13 -9.73
N MET A 122 3.86 7.62 -8.51
CA MET A 122 3.25 8.92 -8.23
C MET A 122 4.08 10.08 -8.81
N ARG A 123 5.37 9.89 -9.00
CA ARG A 123 6.28 10.87 -9.60
C ARG A 123 6.15 10.94 -11.12
N SER A 124 5.47 10.00 -11.77
CA SER A 124 5.27 9.98 -13.22
C SER A 124 4.56 11.25 -13.71
N ASN A 125 5.09 11.83 -14.77
CA ASN A 125 4.47 12.95 -15.49
C ASN A 125 3.65 12.52 -16.72
N CYS A 126 3.50 11.20 -16.95
CA CYS A 126 2.72 10.67 -18.07
C CYS A 126 1.22 10.86 -17.83
N ILE A 127 0.53 11.47 -18.81
CA ILE A 127 -0.92 11.75 -18.72
C ILE A 127 -1.80 10.54 -19.01
N LYS A 128 -1.24 9.47 -19.58
CA LYS A 128 -2.02 8.26 -19.91
C LYS A 128 -2.03 7.24 -18.77
N ARG A 129 -0.88 6.99 -18.14
CA ARG A 129 -0.74 5.99 -17.09
C ARG A 129 0.49 6.30 -16.21
N LYS A 130 0.34 6.14 -14.92
CA LYS A 130 1.45 6.23 -13.99
C LYS A 130 1.96 4.83 -13.67
N VAL A 131 3.22 4.58 -13.99
CA VAL A 131 3.89 3.31 -13.75
C VAL A 131 5.14 3.56 -12.92
N GLY A 132 5.41 2.68 -11.98
CA GLY A 132 6.61 2.71 -11.15
C GLY A 132 7.27 1.35 -11.11
N ALA A 133 8.59 1.36 -10.98
CA ALA A 133 9.41 0.17 -10.86
C ALA A 133 10.49 0.35 -9.78
N VAL A 134 10.85 -0.75 -9.13
CA VAL A 134 11.93 -0.81 -8.13
C VAL A 134 12.76 -2.05 -8.40
N ILE A 135 14.08 -1.89 -8.50
CA ILE A 135 15.00 -3.01 -8.58
C ILE A 135 15.62 -3.26 -7.21
N VAL A 136 15.55 -4.50 -6.78
CA VAL A 136 15.99 -4.95 -5.45
C VAL A 136 17.00 -6.07 -5.58
N ARG A 137 18.06 -6.05 -4.77
CA ARG A 137 19.00 -7.15 -4.59
C ARG A 137 19.32 -7.29 -3.10
N ASP A 138 19.35 -8.51 -2.60
CA ASP A 138 19.62 -8.80 -1.17
C ASP A 138 18.72 -8.01 -0.22
N ARG A 139 17.43 -7.84 -0.59
CA ARG A 139 16.45 -7.03 0.16
C ARG A 139 16.84 -5.56 0.31
N ARG A 140 17.66 -5.04 -0.59
CA ARG A 140 18.04 -3.62 -0.67
C ARG A 140 17.64 -3.05 -2.01
N ILE A 141 17.11 -1.84 -1.99
CA ILE A 141 16.77 -1.11 -3.21
C ILE A 141 18.06 -0.71 -3.91
N VAL A 142 18.19 -1.14 -5.16
CA VAL A 142 19.28 -0.80 -6.06
C VAL A 142 18.97 0.48 -6.83
N SER A 143 17.75 0.55 -7.39
CA SER A 143 17.26 1.71 -8.13
C SER A 143 15.76 1.75 -8.15
N THR A 144 15.22 2.91 -8.51
CA THR A 144 13.80 3.13 -8.76
C THR A 144 13.61 3.75 -10.14
N GLY A 145 12.44 3.55 -10.74
CA GLY A 145 12.07 4.18 -11.99
C GLY A 145 10.58 4.51 -12.02
N TYR A 146 10.24 5.51 -12.79
CA TYR A 146 8.86 5.85 -13.14
C TYR A 146 8.81 6.27 -14.60
N ASN A 147 7.66 6.10 -15.25
CA ASN A 147 7.55 6.47 -16.65
C ASN A 147 7.42 7.96 -16.85
N GLY A 148 8.08 8.47 -17.88
CA GLY A 148 8.07 9.89 -18.22
C GLY A 148 9.00 10.22 -19.36
N THR A 149 8.90 11.42 -19.90
CA THR A 149 9.80 11.91 -20.95
C THR A 149 11.26 11.96 -20.46
N PRO A 150 12.25 11.77 -21.33
CA PRO A 150 13.67 11.77 -20.97
C PRO A 150 14.10 13.06 -20.28
N ARG A 151 15.17 12.97 -19.50
CA ARG A 151 15.76 14.11 -18.79
C ARG A 151 16.11 15.24 -19.77
N GLY A 152 15.77 16.46 -19.40
CA GLY A 152 16.04 17.65 -20.21
C GLY A 152 15.03 17.92 -21.33
N THR A 153 14.03 17.04 -21.52
CA THR A 153 12.94 17.26 -22.46
C THR A 153 11.69 17.78 -21.74
N LYS A 154 10.76 18.33 -22.51
CA LYS A 154 9.48 18.82 -21.99
C LYS A 154 8.67 17.68 -21.38
N ASN A 155 8.05 17.89 -20.22
CA ASN A 155 7.25 16.88 -19.54
C ASN A 155 6.05 16.42 -20.39
N CYS A 156 5.69 15.16 -20.28
CA CYS A 156 4.54 14.60 -20.98
C CYS A 156 3.24 15.36 -20.66
N SER A 157 3.04 15.71 -19.39
CA SER A 157 1.90 16.52 -18.91
C SER A 157 1.85 17.94 -19.48
N GLU A 158 2.95 18.43 -20.02
CA GLU A 158 3.09 19.73 -20.64
C GLU A 158 3.07 19.66 -22.18
N GLY A 159 2.71 18.50 -22.74
CA GLY A 159 2.69 18.25 -24.18
C GLY A 159 4.00 17.69 -24.76
N GLY A 160 4.97 17.28 -23.92
CA GLY A 160 6.27 16.78 -24.35
C GLY A 160 6.26 15.44 -25.07
N CYS A 161 5.16 14.66 -24.99
CA CYS A 161 4.98 13.43 -25.74
C CYS A 161 3.77 13.54 -26.67
N PRO A 162 3.94 13.74 -27.99
CA PRO A 162 2.82 13.87 -28.93
C PRO A 162 1.88 12.66 -28.91
N ARG A 163 2.44 11.44 -28.82
CA ARG A 163 1.64 10.21 -28.76
C ARG A 163 0.74 10.18 -27.50
N CYS A 164 1.22 10.54 -26.34
CA CYS A 164 0.42 10.57 -25.13
C CYS A 164 -0.64 11.68 -25.17
N ASN A 165 -0.33 12.80 -25.80
CA ASN A 165 -1.21 13.96 -25.95
C ASN A 165 -2.18 13.83 -27.13
N SER A 166 -2.10 12.77 -27.93
CA SER A 166 -3.06 12.45 -28.96
C SER A 166 -4.27 11.69 -28.40
N LEU A 167 -5.32 11.50 -29.22
CA LEU A 167 -6.50 10.67 -28.89
C LEU A 167 -6.22 9.16 -28.91
N ALA A 168 -4.97 8.74 -29.16
CA ALA A 168 -4.60 7.33 -29.20
C ALA A 168 -4.94 6.62 -27.88
N SER A 169 -5.48 5.43 -27.96
CA SER A 169 -5.79 4.58 -26.82
C SER A 169 -4.53 4.24 -26.01
N SER A 170 -4.69 4.08 -24.68
CA SER A 170 -3.60 3.64 -23.82
C SER A 170 -3.07 2.27 -24.28
N GLY A 171 -1.74 2.11 -24.32
CA GLY A 171 -1.10 0.86 -24.72
C GLY A 171 -0.92 0.62 -26.21
N THR A 172 -1.38 1.52 -27.09
CA THR A 172 -1.16 1.42 -28.55
C THR A 172 0.00 2.30 -28.98
N ARG A 173 0.64 2.00 -30.12
CA ARG A 173 1.75 2.78 -30.70
C ARG A 173 2.83 3.15 -29.68
N LEU A 174 3.28 2.15 -28.89
CA LEU A 174 4.27 2.37 -27.83
C LEU A 174 5.66 2.69 -28.38
N ASP A 175 5.93 2.29 -29.60
CA ASP A 175 7.12 2.63 -30.39
C ASP A 175 7.27 4.13 -30.69
N GLU A 176 6.14 4.85 -30.79
CA GLU A 176 6.12 6.31 -30.97
C GLU A 176 6.15 7.07 -29.64
N CYS A 177 6.11 6.38 -28.50
CA CYS A 177 6.00 7.03 -27.21
C CYS A 177 7.36 7.57 -26.76
N LEU A 178 7.43 8.90 -26.53
CA LEU A 178 8.66 9.51 -26.02
C LEU A 178 8.86 9.30 -24.50
N CYS A 179 7.85 8.80 -23.80
CA CYS A 179 8.04 8.45 -22.39
C CYS A 179 8.82 7.15 -22.27
N SER A 180 9.99 7.17 -21.66
CA SER A 180 10.64 5.96 -21.17
C SER A 180 9.75 5.25 -20.17
N HIS A 181 9.79 3.93 -20.17
CA HIS A 181 9.01 3.14 -19.22
C HIS A 181 9.67 3.11 -17.84
N ALA A 182 8.93 2.72 -16.82
CA ALA A 182 9.42 2.71 -15.45
C ALA A 182 10.58 1.72 -15.28
N GLU A 183 10.47 0.53 -15.89
CA GLU A 183 11.48 -0.52 -15.88
C GLU A 183 12.76 -0.07 -16.60
N GLU A 184 12.61 0.54 -17.77
CA GLU A 184 13.70 1.15 -18.53
C GLU A 184 14.43 2.19 -17.68
N ASN A 185 13.68 3.12 -17.06
CA ASN A 185 14.26 4.15 -16.22
C ASN A 185 14.95 3.57 -14.97
N ALA A 186 14.41 2.51 -14.36
CA ALA A 186 15.07 1.85 -13.23
C ALA A 186 16.40 1.24 -13.62
N ILE A 187 16.47 0.55 -14.76
CA ILE A 187 17.72 -0.04 -15.29
C ILE A 187 18.71 1.05 -15.67
N THR A 188 18.25 2.06 -16.40
CA THR A 188 19.10 3.19 -16.85
C THR A 188 19.63 3.99 -15.65
N GLN A 189 18.83 4.21 -14.62
CA GLN A 189 19.24 4.91 -13.40
C GLN A 189 20.33 4.13 -12.67
N ALA A 190 20.20 2.81 -12.55
CA ALA A 190 21.24 1.97 -11.96
C ALA A 190 22.55 2.06 -12.78
N ALA A 191 22.45 1.96 -14.11
CA ALA A 191 23.60 2.08 -15.01
C ALA A 191 24.27 3.46 -14.89
N TYR A 192 23.49 4.53 -14.83
CA TYR A 192 24.00 5.89 -14.65
C TYR A 192 24.84 6.07 -13.38
N HIS A 193 24.48 5.37 -12.31
CA HIS A 193 25.22 5.38 -11.05
C HIS A 193 26.28 4.27 -10.93
N GLY A 194 26.52 3.52 -11.98
CA GLY A 194 27.50 2.43 -11.98
C GLY A 194 27.13 1.24 -11.09
N THR A 195 25.84 1.06 -10.79
CA THR A 195 25.36 0.00 -9.92
C THR A 195 24.79 -1.16 -10.75
N SER A 196 25.31 -2.37 -10.52
CA SER A 196 24.81 -3.57 -11.21
C SER A 196 23.43 -3.98 -10.70
N VAL A 197 22.53 -4.31 -11.61
CA VAL A 197 21.21 -4.89 -11.35
C VAL A 197 21.19 -6.41 -11.50
N LYS A 198 22.33 -7.01 -11.86
CA LYS A 198 22.46 -8.46 -12.04
C LYS A 198 22.03 -9.21 -10.77
N ASP A 199 21.35 -10.34 -10.97
CA ASP A 199 20.78 -11.20 -9.92
C ASP A 199 19.72 -10.50 -9.07
N GLY A 200 19.21 -9.35 -9.52
CA GLY A 200 18.17 -8.60 -8.84
C GLY A 200 16.75 -9.08 -9.16
N THR A 201 15.80 -8.61 -8.36
CA THR A 201 14.35 -8.74 -8.57
C THR A 201 13.79 -7.38 -8.95
N LEU A 202 13.01 -7.32 -10.02
CA LEU A 202 12.29 -6.11 -10.43
C LEU A 202 10.84 -6.19 -9.95
N TYR A 203 10.41 -5.20 -9.20
CA TYR A 203 9.01 -4.95 -8.85
C TYR A 203 8.47 -3.84 -9.75
N THR A 204 7.34 -4.08 -10.41
CA THR A 204 6.71 -3.08 -11.29
C THR A 204 5.20 -3.07 -11.13
N THR A 205 4.60 -1.89 -11.19
CA THR A 205 3.14 -1.74 -10.99
C THR A 205 2.32 -2.32 -12.14
N PHE A 206 2.91 -2.50 -13.32
CA PHE A 206 2.28 -3.16 -14.49
C PHE A 206 3.22 -4.20 -15.08
N ALA A 207 2.65 -5.25 -15.69
CA ALA A 207 3.43 -6.25 -16.38
C ALA A 207 4.29 -5.61 -17.49
N PRO A 208 5.58 -5.98 -17.63
CA PRO A 208 6.49 -5.38 -18.59
C PRO A 208 6.06 -5.62 -20.05
N CYS A 209 6.19 -4.62 -20.90
CA CYS A 209 6.03 -4.78 -22.34
C CYS A 209 7.24 -5.51 -22.95
N LEU A 210 7.14 -5.93 -24.21
CA LEU A 210 8.20 -6.66 -24.91
C LEU A 210 9.56 -5.93 -24.91
N MET A 211 9.56 -4.61 -25.07
CA MET A 211 10.81 -3.83 -25.03
C MET A 211 11.47 -3.88 -23.66
N CYS A 212 10.70 -3.65 -22.59
CA CYS A 212 11.20 -3.76 -21.22
C CYS A 212 11.64 -5.17 -20.89
N SER A 213 10.93 -6.21 -21.35
CA SER A 213 11.31 -7.61 -21.12
C SER A 213 12.70 -7.93 -21.67
N LYS A 214 13.03 -7.46 -22.88
CA LYS A 214 14.38 -7.63 -23.46
C LYS A 214 15.44 -6.92 -22.62
N MET A 215 15.18 -5.70 -22.15
CA MET A 215 16.14 -4.96 -21.32
C MET A 215 16.33 -5.65 -19.95
N ILE A 216 15.26 -6.12 -19.33
CA ILE A 216 15.27 -6.82 -18.04
C ILE A 216 16.15 -8.08 -18.15
N ILE A 217 15.93 -8.91 -19.17
CA ILE A 217 16.70 -10.13 -19.41
C ILE A 217 18.18 -9.80 -19.63
N ASN A 218 18.47 -8.87 -20.54
CA ASN A 218 19.84 -8.50 -20.88
C ASN A 218 20.61 -7.84 -19.73
N SER A 219 19.90 -7.23 -18.78
CA SER A 219 20.51 -6.64 -17.58
C SER A 219 20.85 -7.66 -16.49
N GLY A 220 20.45 -8.93 -16.67
CA GLY A 220 20.72 -10.01 -15.72
C GLY A 220 19.78 -10.04 -14.51
N ILE A 221 18.63 -9.42 -14.58
CA ILE A 221 17.56 -9.55 -13.58
C ILE A 221 17.00 -10.96 -13.66
N ILE A 222 16.79 -11.62 -12.51
CA ILE A 222 16.40 -13.03 -12.43
C ILE A 222 14.92 -13.23 -12.06
N GLU A 223 14.25 -12.20 -11.56
CA GLU A 223 12.85 -12.28 -11.18
C GLU A 223 12.13 -10.96 -11.47
N VAL A 224 10.89 -11.06 -11.96
CA VAL A 224 9.98 -9.94 -12.17
C VAL A 224 8.70 -10.19 -11.38
N ILE A 225 8.29 -9.20 -10.59
CA ILE A 225 7.05 -9.21 -9.82
C ILE A 225 6.23 -8.01 -10.25
N PHE A 226 5.01 -8.25 -10.73
CA PHE A 226 4.13 -7.19 -11.19
C PHE A 226 2.78 -7.21 -10.49
N HIS A 227 2.11 -6.06 -10.42
CA HIS A 227 0.82 -5.92 -9.74
C HIS A 227 -0.35 -6.05 -10.71
N VAL A 228 -0.40 -5.23 -11.74
CA VAL A 228 -1.51 -5.20 -12.73
C VAL A 228 -1.06 -5.88 -14.01
N ASP A 229 -1.92 -6.76 -14.50
CA ASP A 229 -1.69 -7.41 -15.79
C ASP A 229 -1.89 -6.44 -16.95
N TYR A 230 -1.27 -6.74 -18.07
CA TYR A 230 -1.35 -5.92 -19.28
C TYR A 230 -1.79 -6.80 -20.46
N PRO A 231 -2.86 -6.44 -21.16
CA PRO A 231 -3.27 -7.15 -22.37
C PRO A 231 -2.13 -7.16 -23.40
N LEU A 232 -1.88 -8.27 -24.08
CA LEU A 232 -0.84 -8.46 -25.10
C LEU A 232 0.55 -8.84 -24.58
N ASN A 233 0.64 -9.49 -23.42
CA ASN A 233 1.92 -9.87 -22.82
C ASN A 233 2.42 -11.29 -23.17
N ASP A 234 1.68 -12.07 -23.97
CA ASP A 234 2.04 -13.48 -24.27
C ASP A 234 3.47 -13.63 -24.76
N THR A 235 3.91 -12.78 -25.69
CA THR A 235 5.29 -12.80 -26.21
C THR A 235 6.31 -12.42 -25.12
N SER A 236 5.98 -11.49 -24.23
CA SER A 236 6.84 -11.10 -23.12
C SER A 236 7.01 -12.24 -22.13
N PHE A 237 5.93 -12.93 -21.77
CA PHE A 237 5.96 -14.07 -20.85
C PHE A 237 6.74 -15.25 -21.45
N GLN A 238 6.54 -15.59 -22.73
CA GLN A 238 7.32 -16.61 -23.43
C GLN A 238 8.82 -16.29 -23.44
N LEU A 239 9.17 -15.01 -23.62
CA LEU A 239 10.58 -14.59 -23.62
C LEU A 239 11.20 -14.74 -22.23
N PHE A 240 10.51 -14.40 -21.17
CA PHE A 240 10.97 -14.63 -19.79
C PHE A 240 11.14 -16.12 -19.47
N GLU A 241 10.21 -16.96 -19.92
CA GLU A 241 10.30 -18.41 -19.76
C GLU A 241 11.53 -18.99 -20.48
N GLN A 242 11.77 -18.62 -21.74
CA GLN A 242 12.96 -19.05 -22.50
C GLN A 242 14.26 -18.60 -21.82
N ALA A 243 14.27 -17.38 -21.28
CA ALA A 243 15.43 -16.83 -20.58
C ALA A 243 15.58 -17.34 -19.14
N LYS A 244 14.65 -18.16 -18.66
CA LYS A 244 14.58 -18.65 -17.25
C LYS A 244 14.51 -17.53 -16.22
N VAL A 245 13.93 -16.40 -16.57
CA VAL A 245 13.61 -15.32 -15.64
C VAL A 245 12.24 -15.60 -15.03
N LYS A 246 12.16 -15.66 -13.70
CA LYS A 246 10.88 -15.88 -13.02
C LYS A 246 10.00 -14.66 -13.22
N ILE A 247 8.73 -14.88 -13.56
CA ILE A 247 7.72 -13.81 -13.60
C ILE A 247 6.47 -14.25 -12.84
N ARG A 248 5.98 -13.39 -11.96
CA ARG A 248 4.77 -13.67 -11.19
C ARG A 248 4.02 -12.41 -10.82
N ARG A 249 2.74 -12.54 -10.64
CA ARG A 249 1.87 -11.47 -10.17
C ARG A 249 1.82 -11.43 -8.65
N HIS A 250 1.84 -10.23 -8.10
CA HIS A 250 1.57 -9.96 -6.69
C HIS A 250 0.43 -8.96 -6.56
N HIS A 251 -0.66 -9.41 -5.92
CA HIS A 251 -1.81 -8.55 -5.67
C HIS A 251 -1.55 -7.74 -4.42
N LEU A 252 -1.60 -6.41 -4.54
CA LEU A 252 -1.68 -5.56 -3.37
C LEU A 252 -3.13 -5.52 -2.89
N GLU A 253 -3.32 -5.79 -1.62
CA GLU A 253 -4.59 -5.42 -0.97
C GLU A 253 -4.69 -3.89 -0.98
N GLN A 254 -5.85 -3.38 -1.37
CA GLN A 254 -6.10 -1.93 -1.32
C GLN A 254 -6.01 -1.48 0.15
N LEU A 255 -5.26 -0.40 0.38
CA LEU A 255 -5.20 0.28 1.67
C LEU A 255 -6.53 0.91 2.01
#